data_697d98341e4f32fdcf50be80e6447d32
#
_entry.id   697d98341e4f32fdcf50be80e6447d32
#
_cell.length_a   1.000
_cell.length_b   1.000
_cell.length_c   1.000
_cell.angle_alpha   90.00
_cell.angle_beta   90.00
_cell.angle_gamma   90.00
#
_symmetry.space_group_name_H-M   'P 1'
#
loop_
_entity.id
_entity.type
_entity.pdbx_description
1 polymer ?
#
loop_
_entity_poly.entity_id
_entity_poly.type
_entity_poly.pdbx_seq_one_letter_code
_entity_poly.pdbx_strand_id
1 'polypeptide(L)'
;MPSDRLRDRERWGITAKHQGVIDSSIGGLGLNLNLNRVSDDNYWRDFGRASEPLRQRLLPNDAMLSWGSGDFSAQVRTLKWQTLQDVTSPIVPPYDRMPQLSWRYTPSALPGGLDASVELDTTRFEAARALTGQPNADRSYALAQISRPFLSPGGFVTPKLQLHTTQYQFDSALSNGSRSASRTLPTFSVDSGLVFERDANFFGRSFLQTLEPRAFYTYTPFSDQSRLPVYDTAANDFNFATVYTENAY
;
A
#
# COMPACT_ATOMS: atom_id res chain seq x y z
N MET A 1 8.93 31.88 -14.09
CA MET A 1 8.61 33.25 -14.49
C MET A 1 9.13 34.21 -13.44
N PRO A 2 10.26 34.87 -13.66
CA PRO A 2 10.67 35.98 -12.81
C PRO A 2 9.67 37.11 -13.07
N SER A 3 9.07 37.66 -12.03
CA SER A 3 8.05 38.73 -12.04
C SER A 3 6.79 38.43 -12.88
N ASP A 4 5.86 37.64 -12.30
CA ASP A 4 4.51 37.52 -12.81
C ASP A 4 3.70 38.79 -12.43
N ARG A 5 3.44 39.65 -13.42
CA ARG A 5 2.75 40.95 -13.22
C ARG A 5 1.30 40.80 -12.71
N LEU A 6 0.65 39.64 -12.92
CA LEU A 6 -0.70 39.38 -12.45
C LEU A 6 -0.76 39.00 -10.97
N ARG A 7 0.34 38.49 -10.43
CA ARG A 7 0.44 37.98 -9.05
C ARG A 7 1.48 38.73 -8.21
N ASP A 8 2.21 39.68 -8.80
CA ASP A 8 3.24 40.51 -8.17
C ASP A 8 4.29 39.70 -7.39
N ARG A 9 4.69 38.53 -7.96
CA ARG A 9 5.68 37.61 -7.37
C ARG A 9 6.34 36.73 -8.40
N GLU A 10 7.50 36.18 -8.01
CA GLU A 10 8.15 35.14 -8.79
C GLU A 10 7.39 33.81 -8.67
N ARG A 11 7.24 33.13 -9.80
CA ARG A 11 6.55 31.83 -9.86
C ARG A 11 7.41 30.79 -10.52
N TRP A 12 7.47 29.65 -9.88
CA TRP A 12 8.32 28.53 -10.33
C TRP A 12 7.65 27.18 -10.04
N GLY A 13 8.04 26.17 -10.80
CA GLY A 13 7.72 24.78 -10.56
C GLY A 13 8.96 23.91 -10.82
N ILE A 14 9.16 22.91 -9.97
CA ILE A 14 10.26 21.95 -10.05
C ILE A 14 9.68 20.56 -10.02
N THR A 15 10.14 19.71 -10.95
CA THR A 15 9.91 18.27 -10.93
C THR A 15 11.23 17.56 -11.11
N ALA A 16 11.56 16.64 -10.21
CA ALA A 16 12.76 15.81 -10.29
C ALA A 16 12.39 14.36 -10.01
N LYS A 17 12.85 13.47 -10.90
CA LYS A 17 12.67 12.02 -10.73
C LYS A 17 14.04 11.35 -10.85
N HIS A 18 14.30 10.41 -9.95
CA HIS A 18 15.49 9.59 -9.99
C HIS A 18 15.14 8.16 -9.59
N GLN A 19 15.71 7.20 -10.29
CA GLN A 19 15.67 5.79 -9.93
C GLN A 19 17.04 5.19 -10.19
N GLY A 20 17.62 4.57 -9.17
CA GLY A 20 18.96 4.01 -9.27
C GLY A 20 19.28 3.09 -8.11
N VAL A 21 20.48 2.54 -8.13
CA VAL A 21 21.05 1.69 -7.08
C VAL A 21 22.34 2.35 -6.60
N ILE A 22 22.50 2.40 -5.30
CA ILE A 22 23.71 2.87 -4.62
C ILE A 22 24.43 1.64 -4.08
N ASP A 23 25.66 1.40 -4.50
CA ASP A 23 26.47 0.33 -3.97
C ASP A 23 26.94 0.64 -2.54
N SER A 24 26.76 -0.32 -1.65
CA SER A 24 27.13 -0.19 -0.24
C SER A 24 27.75 -1.46 0.30
N SER A 25 28.36 -1.39 1.49
CA SER A 25 28.95 -2.54 2.17
C SER A 25 27.95 -3.62 2.59
N ILE A 26 26.65 -3.28 2.63
CA ILE A 26 25.55 -4.20 2.95
C ILE A 26 24.79 -4.68 1.72
N GLY A 27 25.28 -4.38 0.51
CA GLY A 27 24.64 -4.68 -0.78
C GLY A 27 24.10 -3.44 -1.47
N GLY A 28 23.42 -3.62 -2.60
CA GLY A 28 22.80 -2.54 -3.36
C GLY A 28 21.62 -1.93 -2.64
N LEU A 29 21.59 -0.61 -2.53
CA LEU A 29 20.48 0.17 -1.99
C LEU A 29 19.71 0.80 -3.15
N GLY A 30 18.46 0.38 -3.35
CA GLY A 30 17.58 0.99 -4.34
C GLY A 30 17.12 2.38 -3.88
N LEU A 31 17.41 3.43 -4.67
CA LEU A 31 16.95 4.79 -4.42
C LEU A 31 15.90 5.18 -5.45
N ASN A 32 14.74 5.63 -4.98
CA ASN A 32 13.67 6.18 -5.80
C ASN A 32 13.26 7.56 -5.27
N LEU A 33 13.30 8.56 -6.14
CA LEU A 33 12.90 9.93 -5.83
C LEU A 33 11.87 10.42 -6.85
N ASN A 34 10.80 11.05 -6.34
CA ASN A 34 9.79 11.73 -7.15
C ASN A 34 9.41 13.02 -6.43
N LEU A 35 10.09 14.11 -6.75
CA LEU A 35 9.98 15.39 -6.09
C LEU A 35 9.25 16.37 -7.00
N ASN A 36 8.17 16.97 -6.48
CA ASN A 36 7.34 17.91 -7.22
C ASN A 36 7.01 19.10 -6.31
N ARG A 37 7.33 20.29 -6.73
CA ARG A 37 7.01 21.49 -5.96
C ARG A 37 6.69 22.67 -6.86
N VAL A 38 5.71 23.45 -6.47
CA VAL A 38 5.35 24.71 -7.13
C VAL A 38 5.27 25.84 -6.12
N SER A 39 5.40 27.06 -6.62
CA SER A 39 5.49 28.28 -5.83
C SER A 39 4.22 28.65 -5.09
N ASP A 40 3.05 28.27 -5.61
CA ASP A 40 1.75 28.74 -5.11
C ASP A 40 0.56 27.86 -5.52
N ASP A 41 -0.53 27.99 -4.80
CA ASP A 41 -1.75 27.18 -4.97
C ASP A 41 -2.48 27.40 -6.31
N ASN A 42 -2.28 28.55 -6.97
CA ASN A 42 -2.91 28.83 -8.26
C ASN A 42 -2.08 28.34 -9.46
N TYR A 43 -0.88 27.81 -9.20
CA TYR A 43 0.06 27.40 -10.27
C TYR A 43 -0.58 26.41 -11.25
N TRP A 44 -1.34 25.44 -10.76
CA TRP A 44 -2.01 24.41 -11.58
C TRP A 44 -3.02 24.99 -12.58
N ARG A 45 -3.71 26.06 -12.19
CA ARG A 45 -4.73 26.72 -13.00
C ARG A 45 -4.10 27.63 -14.07
N ASP A 46 -3.06 28.36 -13.69
CA ASP A 46 -2.48 29.38 -14.54
C ASP A 46 -1.45 28.81 -15.53
N PHE A 47 -0.78 27.70 -15.21
CA PHE A 47 0.28 27.07 -16.02
C PHE A 47 -0.07 25.66 -16.51
N GLY A 48 -1.29 25.23 -16.40
CA GLY A 48 -1.74 23.86 -16.67
C GLY A 48 -1.54 23.30 -18.11
N ARG A 49 -0.88 24.04 -19.00
CA ARG A 49 -0.60 23.59 -20.38
C ARG A 49 0.81 23.01 -20.55
N ALA A 50 1.72 23.16 -19.60
CA ALA A 50 3.14 22.88 -19.80
C ALA A 50 3.60 21.49 -19.34
N SER A 51 2.94 20.85 -18.37
CA SER A 51 3.27 19.48 -17.97
C SER A 51 2.11 18.82 -17.21
N GLU A 52 1.79 17.56 -17.51
CA GLU A 52 0.69 16.82 -16.86
C GLU A 52 0.82 16.69 -15.33
N PRO A 53 2.01 16.42 -14.75
CA PRO A 53 2.13 16.32 -13.29
C PRO A 53 1.78 17.60 -12.53
N LEU A 54 1.97 18.76 -13.15
CA LEU A 54 1.67 20.05 -12.53
C LEU A 54 0.21 20.48 -12.64
N ARG A 55 -0.62 19.73 -13.37
CA ARG A 55 -2.08 19.94 -13.40
C ARG A 55 -2.79 19.39 -12.19
N GLN A 56 -2.15 18.48 -11.46
CA GLN A 56 -2.77 17.88 -10.28
C GLN A 56 -2.65 18.82 -9.09
N ARG A 57 -3.72 18.91 -8.29
CA ARG A 57 -3.72 19.68 -7.04
C ARG A 57 -2.99 18.97 -5.90
N LEU A 58 -2.61 17.69 -6.09
CA LEU A 58 -1.89 16.86 -5.14
C LEU A 58 -0.52 16.53 -5.73
N LEU A 59 0.52 17.18 -5.23
CA LEU A 59 1.88 17.01 -5.69
C LEU A 59 2.66 16.15 -4.68
N PRO A 60 2.98 14.88 -5.01
CA PRO A 60 3.76 14.03 -4.13
C PRO A 60 5.24 14.45 -4.13
N ASN A 61 5.83 14.49 -2.93
CA ASN A 61 7.26 14.51 -2.70
C ASN A 61 7.60 13.20 -2.02
N ASP A 62 8.10 12.25 -2.79
CA ASP A 62 8.32 10.86 -2.39
C ASP A 62 9.80 10.52 -2.52
N ALA A 63 10.41 10.07 -1.42
CA ALA A 63 11.77 9.58 -1.39
C ALA A 63 11.77 8.21 -0.70
N MET A 64 12.31 7.20 -1.38
CA MET A 64 12.31 5.83 -0.91
C MET A 64 13.69 5.22 -1.08
N LEU A 65 14.20 4.62 0.00
CA LEU A 65 15.39 3.79 0.03
C LEU A 65 14.98 2.36 0.35
N SER A 66 15.38 1.40 -0.45
CA SER A 66 15.06 -0.01 -0.29
C SER A 66 16.33 -0.86 -0.25
N TRP A 67 16.30 -1.90 0.54
CA TRP A 67 17.37 -2.89 0.67
C TRP A 67 16.79 -4.29 0.71
N GLY A 68 17.52 -5.26 0.16
CA GLY A 68 17.15 -6.67 0.24
C GLY A 68 18.39 -7.55 0.25
N SER A 69 18.37 -8.58 1.09
CA SER A 69 19.42 -9.58 1.18
C SER A 69 18.86 -10.92 1.66
N GLY A 70 19.01 -11.96 0.86
CA GLY A 70 18.45 -13.29 1.16
C GLY A 70 16.93 -13.20 1.36
N ASP A 71 16.47 -13.66 2.51
CA ASP A 71 15.06 -13.71 2.89
C ASP A 71 14.53 -12.39 3.48
N PHE A 72 15.38 -11.35 3.60
CA PHE A 72 15.05 -10.08 4.23
C PHE A 72 14.92 -8.94 3.22
N SER A 73 13.96 -8.07 3.45
CA SER A 73 13.87 -6.79 2.77
C SER A 73 13.47 -5.69 3.75
N ALA A 74 13.97 -4.48 3.52
CA ALA A 74 13.67 -3.31 4.32
C ALA A 74 13.50 -2.08 3.42
N GLN A 75 12.68 -1.15 3.86
CA GLN A 75 12.41 0.08 3.15
C GLN A 75 12.24 1.23 4.12
N VAL A 76 12.82 2.37 3.78
CA VAL A 76 12.57 3.66 4.42
C VAL A 76 11.98 4.58 3.38
N ARG A 77 10.84 5.19 3.69
CA ARG A 77 10.14 6.11 2.79
C ARG A 77 9.72 7.38 3.51
N THR A 78 9.80 8.48 2.80
CA THR A 78 9.15 9.73 3.18
C THR A 78 8.25 10.18 2.04
N LEU A 79 6.96 10.38 2.33
CA LEU A 79 5.99 10.89 1.37
C LEU A 79 5.33 12.12 1.97
N LYS A 80 5.55 13.26 1.34
CA LYS A 80 4.91 14.52 1.72
C LYS A 80 4.13 15.10 0.55
N TRP A 81 2.93 15.59 0.82
CA TRP A 81 2.06 16.18 -0.20
C TRP A 81 2.13 17.71 -0.16
N GLN A 82 2.40 18.33 -1.29
CA GLN A 82 2.01 19.71 -1.50
C GLN A 82 0.60 19.71 -2.08
N THR A 83 -0.37 20.14 -1.28
CA THR A 83 -1.79 20.25 -1.68
C THR A 83 -2.07 21.67 -2.09
N LEU A 84 -2.44 21.86 -3.36
CA LEU A 84 -2.76 23.18 -3.91
C LEU A 84 -4.21 23.51 -3.59
N GLN A 85 -4.41 24.37 -2.59
CA GLN A 85 -5.73 24.72 -2.11
C GLN A 85 -6.38 25.82 -2.98
N ASP A 86 -7.68 25.67 -3.23
CA ASP A 86 -8.52 26.70 -3.80
C ASP A 86 -9.50 27.16 -2.72
N VAL A 87 -9.54 28.46 -2.44
CA VAL A 87 -10.40 29.03 -1.40
C VAL A 87 -11.88 28.75 -1.68
N THR A 88 -12.25 28.66 -2.96
CA THR A 88 -13.64 28.40 -3.38
C THR A 88 -13.99 26.92 -3.45
N SER A 89 -12.98 26.04 -3.48
CA SER A 89 -13.15 24.59 -3.57
C SER A 89 -12.01 23.88 -2.85
N PRO A 90 -11.98 23.90 -1.51
CA PRO A 90 -10.95 23.25 -0.74
C PRO A 90 -11.01 21.73 -0.92
N ILE A 91 -9.85 21.06 -0.90
CA ILE A 91 -9.74 19.59 -0.92
C ILE A 91 -9.12 19.10 0.37
N VAL A 92 -9.57 17.92 0.82
CA VAL A 92 -8.94 17.22 1.94
C VAL A 92 -7.58 16.66 1.48
N PRO A 93 -6.46 17.04 2.13
CA PRO A 93 -5.16 16.52 1.76
C PRO A 93 -5.04 15.04 2.15
N PRO A 94 -4.32 14.23 1.37
CA PRO A 94 -3.86 12.94 1.85
C PRO A 94 -2.90 13.12 3.04
N TYR A 95 -2.78 12.08 3.87
CA TYR A 95 -1.79 12.12 4.94
C TYR A 95 -0.38 11.99 4.39
N ASP A 96 0.52 12.84 4.89
CA ASP A 96 1.95 12.64 4.76
C ASP A 96 2.36 11.38 5.54
N ARG A 97 3.41 10.68 5.08
CA ARG A 97 4.03 9.54 5.76
C ARG A 97 5.49 9.89 6.03
N MET A 98 5.80 10.30 7.26
CA MET A 98 7.09 10.92 7.57
C MET A 98 7.61 10.55 8.98
N PRO A 99 8.41 9.49 9.11
CA PRO A 99 8.80 8.48 8.12
C PRO A 99 7.82 7.30 8.04
N GLN A 100 7.99 6.46 7.03
CA GLN A 100 7.50 5.10 6.97
C GLN A 100 8.69 4.15 6.92
N LEU A 101 8.72 3.17 7.83
CA LEU A 101 9.72 2.11 7.91
C LEU A 101 9.01 0.78 7.73
N SER A 102 9.40 0.02 6.71
CA SER A 102 8.84 -1.30 6.44
C SER A 102 9.94 -2.35 6.44
N TRP A 103 9.65 -3.50 6.97
CA TRP A 103 10.53 -4.65 7.00
C TRP A 103 9.75 -5.92 6.72
N ARG A 104 10.34 -6.82 5.93
CA ARG A 104 9.74 -8.11 5.58
C ARG A 104 10.77 -9.22 5.68
N TYR A 105 10.35 -10.34 6.25
CA TYR A 105 11.07 -11.61 6.26
C TYR A 105 10.24 -12.67 5.57
N THR A 106 10.79 -13.30 4.54
CA THR A 106 10.13 -14.37 3.78
C THR A 106 11.13 -15.48 3.54
N PRO A 107 11.25 -16.46 4.48
CA PRO A 107 12.20 -17.55 4.34
C PRO A 107 11.94 -18.36 3.07
N SER A 108 12.99 -18.60 2.30
CA SER A 108 12.94 -19.31 1.02
C SER A 108 12.73 -20.81 1.16
N ALA A 109 13.03 -21.39 2.32
CA ALA A 109 12.82 -22.83 2.58
C ALA A 109 12.54 -23.07 4.07
N LEU A 110 11.37 -23.63 4.36
CA LEU A 110 11.01 -24.10 5.69
C LEU A 110 10.83 -25.63 5.69
N PRO A 111 11.17 -26.31 6.81
CA PRO A 111 10.95 -27.74 6.93
C PRO A 111 9.45 -28.09 6.76
N GLY A 112 9.19 -29.25 6.16
CA GLY A 112 7.81 -29.75 6.00
C GLY A 112 7.00 -29.08 4.90
N GLY A 113 7.62 -28.32 3.97
CA GLY A 113 6.93 -27.66 2.86
C GLY A 113 6.05 -26.51 3.33
N LEU A 114 6.47 -25.83 4.39
CA LEU A 114 5.80 -24.64 4.90
C LEU A 114 6.29 -23.38 4.17
N ASP A 115 5.38 -22.47 3.93
CA ASP A 115 5.66 -21.10 3.54
C ASP A 115 5.30 -20.17 4.70
N ALA A 116 6.12 -19.18 4.98
CA ALA A 116 5.84 -18.19 6.00
C ALA A 116 6.31 -16.80 5.57
N SER A 117 5.71 -15.78 6.12
CA SER A 117 6.26 -14.42 6.05
C SER A 117 5.85 -13.60 7.27
N VAL A 118 6.70 -12.63 7.60
CA VAL A 118 6.43 -11.61 8.61
C VAL A 118 6.69 -10.25 7.98
N GLU A 119 5.75 -9.35 8.13
CA GLU A 119 5.85 -7.97 7.70
C GLU A 119 5.62 -7.04 8.90
N LEU A 120 6.49 -6.05 9.05
CA LEU A 120 6.39 -5.00 10.05
C LEU A 120 6.43 -3.65 9.34
N ASP A 121 5.57 -2.74 9.75
CA ASP A 121 5.56 -1.37 9.25
C ASP A 121 5.32 -0.41 10.41
N THR A 122 6.06 0.69 10.43
CA THR A 122 5.76 1.80 11.30
C THR A 122 5.71 3.07 10.49
N THR A 123 4.63 3.83 10.65
CA THR A 123 4.34 5.01 9.83
C THR A 123 3.84 6.14 10.70
N ARG A 124 4.47 7.30 10.58
CA ARG A 124 3.94 8.57 11.09
C ARG A 124 3.04 9.22 10.05
N PHE A 125 1.77 9.44 10.43
CA PHE A 125 0.78 10.14 9.60
C PHE A 125 0.59 11.57 10.06
N GLU A 126 0.76 12.53 9.14
CA GLU A 126 0.60 13.95 9.40
C GLU A 126 -0.27 14.62 8.32
N ALA A 127 -1.23 15.44 8.76
CA ALA A 127 -2.01 16.31 7.89
C ALA A 127 -2.63 17.44 8.71
N ALA A 128 -3.18 18.44 8.02
CA ALA A 128 -3.90 19.53 8.67
C ALA A 128 -5.22 19.02 9.24
N ARG A 129 -5.29 18.84 10.56
CA ARG A 129 -6.49 18.33 11.27
C ARG A 129 -7.76 19.11 10.96
N ALA A 130 -7.65 20.42 10.74
CA ALA A 130 -8.80 21.26 10.38
C ALA A 130 -9.47 20.82 9.07
N LEU A 131 -8.73 20.15 8.17
CA LEU A 131 -9.23 19.66 6.90
C LEU A 131 -9.62 18.18 6.94
N THR A 132 -8.87 17.36 7.71
CA THR A 132 -9.09 15.92 7.77
C THR A 132 -10.10 15.49 8.84
N GLY A 133 -10.29 16.30 9.87
CA GLY A 133 -11.12 15.96 11.03
C GLY A 133 -10.53 14.91 11.99
N GLN A 134 -9.37 14.34 11.68
CA GLN A 134 -8.71 13.29 12.46
C GLN A 134 -7.37 13.78 13.04
N PRO A 135 -6.93 13.29 14.21
CA PRO A 135 -5.60 13.58 14.75
C PRO A 135 -4.51 12.93 13.90
N ASN A 136 -3.31 13.47 13.95
CA ASN A 136 -2.11 12.80 13.46
C ASN A 136 -1.78 11.61 14.37
N ALA A 137 -1.09 10.60 13.83
CA ALA A 137 -0.78 9.39 14.58
C ALA A 137 0.49 8.70 14.11
N ASP A 138 1.09 7.97 15.03
CA ASP A 138 2.02 6.88 14.73
C ASP A 138 1.23 5.57 14.65
N ARG A 139 1.42 4.83 13.58
CA ARG A 139 0.89 3.47 13.40
C ARG A 139 2.03 2.47 13.42
N SER A 140 1.89 1.42 14.21
CA SER A 140 2.68 0.20 14.10
C SER A 140 1.80 -0.93 13.63
N TYR A 141 2.24 -1.66 12.61
CA TYR A 141 1.53 -2.74 11.96
C TYR A 141 2.42 -3.97 11.90
N ALA A 142 1.85 -5.13 12.14
CA ALA A 142 2.52 -6.41 11.93
C ALA A 142 1.56 -7.42 11.29
N LEU A 143 2.03 -8.11 10.28
CA LEU A 143 1.36 -9.24 9.65
C LEU A 143 2.30 -10.45 9.67
N ALA A 144 1.90 -11.51 10.37
CA ALA A 144 2.56 -12.81 10.31
C ALA A 144 1.64 -13.80 9.62
N GLN A 145 2.17 -14.60 8.72
CA GLN A 145 1.41 -15.64 8.04
C GLN A 145 2.23 -16.91 7.87
N ILE A 146 1.53 -18.04 7.90
CA ILE A 146 2.08 -19.36 7.62
C ILE A 146 1.08 -20.16 6.80
N SER A 147 1.54 -20.87 5.79
CA SER A 147 0.73 -21.73 4.95
C SER A 147 1.47 -23.03 4.62
N ARG A 148 0.71 -24.01 4.21
CA ARG A 148 1.26 -25.28 3.71
C ARG A 148 0.58 -25.68 2.41
N PRO A 149 1.20 -25.48 1.26
CA PRO A 149 0.69 -25.97 -0.01
C PRO A 149 0.78 -27.50 -0.09
N PHE A 150 -0.33 -28.17 -0.34
CA PHE A 150 -0.38 -29.58 -0.72
C PHE A 150 -0.67 -29.63 -2.22
N LEU A 151 0.31 -29.99 -3.01
CA LEU A 151 0.24 -29.97 -4.47
C LEU A 151 0.19 -31.39 -5.01
N SER A 152 -0.65 -31.63 -6.02
CA SER A 152 -0.72 -32.85 -6.80
C SER A 152 -1.00 -32.53 -8.27
N PRO A 153 -0.72 -33.44 -9.23
CA PRO A 153 -1.06 -33.19 -10.63
C PRO A 153 -2.55 -32.91 -10.89
N GLY A 154 -3.44 -33.44 -10.04
CA GLY A 154 -4.90 -33.27 -10.17
C GLY A 154 -5.46 -32.10 -9.38
N GLY A 155 -4.65 -31.33 -8.65
CA GLY A 155 -5.13 -30.19 -7.90
C GLY A 155 -4.25 -29.80 -6.71
N PHE A 156 -4.74 -28.83 -5.93
CA PHE A 156 -4.03 -28.31 -4.75
C PHE A 156 -4.98 -27.99 -3.61
N VAL A 157 -4.43 -27.97 -2.39
CA VAL A 157 -5.09 -27.44 -1.19
C VAL A 157 -4.05 -26.69 -0.37
N THR A 158 -4.30 -25.42 -0.06
CA THR A 158 -3.37 -24.54 0.69
C THR A 158 -4.09 -23.93 1.88
N PRO A 159 -4.07 -24.57 3.07
CA PRO A 159 -4.47 -23.91 4.31
C PRO A 159 -3.46 -22.83 4.69
N LYS A 160 -3.96 -21.69 5.21
CA LYS A 160 -3.18 -20.54 5.66
C LYS A 160 -3.73 -19.99 6.96
N LEU A 161 -2.84 -19.58 7.83
CA LEU A 161 -3.13 -18.82 9.04
C LEU A 161 -2.43 -17.47 8.94
N GLN A 162 -3.13 -16.41 9.30
CA GLN A 162 -2.60 -15.05 9.37
C GLN A 162 -2.92 -14.44 10.73
N LEU A 163 -2.00 -13.64 11.24
CA LEU A 163 -2.22 -12.78 12.39
C LEU A 163 -1.86 -11.36 11.99
N HIS A 164 -2.87 -10.49 11.94
CA HIS A 164 -2.74 -9.08 11.63
C HIS A 164 -2.94 -8.26 12.90
N THR A 165 -1.94 -7.51 13.32
CA THR A 165 -2.06 -6.58 14.45
C THR A 165 -1.71 -5.17 14.02
N THR A 166 -2.45 -4.19 14.52
CA THR A 166 -2.22 -2.77 14.26
C THR A 166 -2.43 -1.98 15.54
N GLN A 167 -1.53 -1.06 15.83
CA GLN A 167 -1.59 -0.16 16.97
C GLN A 167 -1.41 1.29 16.48
N TYR A 168 -2.24 2.18 17.01
CA TYR A 168 -2.18 3.63 16.77
C TYR A 168 -1.90 4.37 18.06
N GLN A 169 -1.04 5.38 17.97
CA GLN A 169 -0.80 6.36 19.01
C GLN A 169 -1.09 7.75 18.45
N PHE A 170 -2.07 8.46 19.04
CA PHE A 170 -2.54 9.75 18.54
C PHE A 170 -1.86 10.92 19.26
N ASP A 171 -1.54 11.98 18.53
CA ASP A 171 -1.01 13.23 19.09
C ASP A 171 -2.03 13.93 20.00
N SER A 172 -3.31 13.78 19.69
CA SER A 172 -4.41 14.33 20.45
C SER A 172 -5.56 13.33 20.56
N ALA A 173 -6.35 13.45 21.61
CA ALA A 173 -7.45 12.54 21.86
C ALA A 173 -8.48 12.51 20.71
N LEU A 174 -8.99 11.33 20.43
CA LEU A 174 -10.19 11.11 19.63
C LEU A 174 -11.42 11.70 20.31
N SER A 175 -12.57 11.71 19.64
CA SER A 175 -13.86 12.19 20.19
C SER A 175 -14.29 11.45 21.46
N ASN A 176 -13.85 10.20 21.64
CA ASN A 176 -14.11 9.37 22.83
C ASN A 176 -13.08 9.54 23.95
N GLY A 177 -12.14 10.50 23.82
CA GLY A 177 -11.08 10.76 24.81
C GLY A 177 -9.86 9.84 24.71
N SER A 178 -9.86 8.81 23.86
CA SER A 178 -8.73 7.88 23.71
C SER A 178 -7.57 8.52 22.94
N ARG A 179 -6.34 8.23 23.37
CA ARG A 179 -5.09 8.59 22.69
C ARG A 179 -4.42 7.40 21.98
N SER A 180 -5.04 6.24 22.04
CA SER A 180 -4.55 5.05 21.36
C SER A 180 -5.71 4.19 20.87
N ALA A 181 -5.46 3.40 19.84
CA ALA A 181 -6.36 2.37 19.36
C ALA A 181 -5.55 1.18 18.86
N SER A 182 -6.08 -0.02 19.00
CA SER A 182 -5.43 -1.23 18.49
C SER A 182 -6.45 -2.25 18.02
N ARG A 183 -6.00 -3.13 17.15
CA ARG A 183 -6.75 -4.33 16.75
C ARG A 183 -5.79 -5.48 16.52
N THR A 184 -6.28 -6.72 16.73
CA THR A 184 -5.60 -7.95 16.36
C THR A 184 -6.62 -8.87 15.72
N LEU A 185 -6.36 -9.31 14.49
CA LEU A 185 -7.25 -10.11 13.68
C LEU A 185 -6.56 -11.41 13.25
N PRO A 186 -6.91 -12.55 13.84
CA PRO A 186 -6.53 -13.84 13.28
C PRO A 186 -7.41 -14.12 12.06
N THR A 187 -6.85 -14.64 11.00
CA THR A 187 -7.58 -15.08 9.80
C THR A 187 -7.12 -16.48 9.43
N PHE A 188 -8.07 -17.34 9.18
CA PHE A 188 -7.85 -18.65 8.59
C PHE A 188 -8.39 -18.67 7.17
N SER A 189 -7.63 -19.19 6.22
CA SER A 189 -8.11 -19.40 4.85
C SER A 189 -7.68 -20.75 4.31
N VAL A 190 -8.46 -21.26 3.35
CA VAL A 190 -8.13 -22.44 2.56
C VAL A 190 -8.39 -22.12 1.10
N ASP A 191 -7.33 -22.18 0.30
CA ASP A 191 -7.42 -22.11 -1.15
C ASP A 191 -7.28 -23.50 -1.74
N SER A 192 -8.18 -23.91 -2.61
CA SER A 192 -8.18 -25.24 -3.22
C SER A 192 -8.62 -25.21 -4.66
N GLY A 193 -8.03 -26.06 -5.48
CA GLY A 193 -8.37 -26.19 -6.89
C GLY A 193 -8.18 -27.62 -7.37
N LEU A 194 -8.98 -28.00 -8.38
CA LEU A 194 -8.87 -29.29 -9.07
C LEU A 194 -8.56 -29.01 -10.54
N VAL A 195 -7.85 -29.93 -11.18
CA VAL A 195 -7.54 -29.87 -12.61
C VAL A 195 -8.07 -31.14 -13.25
N PHE A 196 -9.03 -30.96 -14.17
CA PHE A 196 -9.58 -32.03 -15.00
C PHE A 196 -9.17 -31.80 -16.43
N GLU A 197 -8.66 -32.83 -17.08
CA GLU A 197 -8.24 -32.78 -18.47
C GLU A 197 -8.87 -33.91 -19.27
N ARG A 198 -9.23 -33.61 -20.52
CA ARG A 198 -9.69 -34.62 -21.48
C ARG A 198 -9.29 -34.24 -22.90
N ASP A 199 -8.98 -35.26 -23.69
CA ASP A 199 -8.90 -35.09 -25.14
C ASP A 199 -10.28 -34.86 -25.72
N ALA A 200 -10.41 -33.84 -26.56
CA ALA A 200 -11.65 -33.49 -27.25
C ALA A 200 -11.40 -33.22 -28.71
N ASN A 201 -12.41 -33.50 -29.53
CA ASN A 201 -12.42 -33.25 -30.96
C ASN A 201 -13.58 -32.33 -31.29
N PHE A 202 -13.29 -31.23 -31.98
CA PHE A 202 -14.31 -30.28 -32.42
C PHE A 202 -13.98 -29.77 -33.83
N PHE A 203 -14.91 -29.85 -34.75
CA PHE A 203 -14.72 -29.52 -36.17
C PHE A 203 -13.47 -30.15 -36.82
N GLY A 204 -13.17 -31.42 -36.50
CA GLY A 204 -12.03 -32.15 -37.04
C GLY A 204 -10.67 -31.74 -36.51
N ARG A 205 -10.62 -30.92 -35.47
CA ARG A 205 -9.39 -30.54 -34.74
C ARG A 205 -9.36 -31.18 -33.34
N SER A 206 -8.26 -31.81 -33.03
CA SER A 206 -8.01 -32.37 -31.69
C SER A 206 -7.45 -31.26 -30.79
N PHE A 207 -7.93 -31.19 -29.54
CA PHE A 207 -7.42 -30.29 -28.51
C PHE A 207 -7.59 -30.91 -27.13
N LEU A 208 -6.79 -30.46 -26.20
CA LEU A 208 -6.93 -30.78 -24.78
C LEU A 208 -7.91 -29.79 -24.16
N GLN A 209 -8.98 -30.30 -23.58
CA GLN A 209 -9.93 -29.48 -22.82
C GLN A 209 -9.64 -29.59 -21.34
N THR A 210 -9.44 -28.46 -20.66
CA THR A 210 -9.25 -28.37 -19.21
C THR A 210 -10.44 -27.76 -18.52
N LEU A 211 -10.73 -28.22 -17.30
CA LEU A 211 -11.69 -27.64 -16.37
C LEU A 211 -11.01 -27.52 -15.00
N GLU A 212 -10.88 -26.28 -14.51
CA GLU A 212 -10.11 -25.94 -13.31
C GLU A 212 -11.01 -25.24 -12.27
N PRO A 213 -11.90 -25.96 -11.58
CA PRO A 213 -12.69 -25.39 -10.49
C PRO A 213 -11.80 -25.01 -9.33
N ARG A 214 -12.00 -23.80 -8.76
CA ARG A 214 -11.30 -23.30 -7.59
C ARG A 214 -12.30 -22.89 -6.52
N ALA A 215 -12.00 -23.22 -5.27
CA ALA A 215 -12.75 -22.83 -4.10
C ALA A 215 -11.83 -22.12 -3.10
N PHE A 216 -12.29 -20.97 -2.61
CA PHE A 216 -11.57 -20.21 -1.60
C PHE A 216 -12.50 -19.96 -0.41
N TYR A 217 -12.02 -20.34 0.77
CA TYR A 217 -12.71 -20.09 2.02
C TYR A 217 -11.85 -19.22 2.91
N THR A 218 -12.42 -18.20 3.53
CA THR A 218 -11.74 -17.36 4.51
C THR A 218 -12.66 -17.08 5.69
N TYR A 219 -12.08 -17.06 6.88
CA TYR A 219 -12.76 -16.73 8.11
C TYR A 219 -11.90 -15.81 8.97
N THR A 220 -12.43 -14.64 9.27
CA THR A 220 -11.87 -13.70 10.24
C THR A 220 -12.94 -13.40 11.28
N PRO A 221 -12.68 -13.62 12.59
CA PRO A 221 -13.64 -13.27 13.63
C PRO A 221 -14.03 -11.80 13.56
N PHE A 222 -15.28 -11.49 13.81
CA PHE A 222 -15.72 -10.10 13.88
C PHE A 222 -14.98 -9.35 15.00
N SER A 223 -14.50 -8.16 14.67
CA SER A 223 -13.93 -7.21 15.61
C SER A 223 -14.47 -5.82 15.31
N ASP A 224 -14.97 -5.13 16.32
CA ASP A 224 -15.41 -3.75 16.17
C ASP A 224 -14.23 -2.84 15.83
N GLN A 225 -14.27 -2.25 14.64
CA GLN A 225 -13.25 -1.35 14.10
C GLN A 225 -13.75 0.10 13.98
N SER A 226 -14.94 0.41 14.49
CA SER A 226 -15.54 1.75 14.39
C SER A 226 -14.72 2.87 15.02
N ARG A 227 -13.81 2.52 15.93
CA ARG A 227 -12.91 3.45 16.63
C ARG A 227 -11.55 3.61 15.94
N LEU A 228 -11.28 2.85 14.89
CA LEU A 228 -10.01 2.94 14.17
C LEU A 228 -10.06 4.09 13.15
N PRO A 229 -8.98 4.88 13.07
CA PRO A 229 -8.89 5.93 12.07
C PRO A 229 -8.63 5.34 10.68
N VAL A 230 -9.02 6.09 9.66
CA VAL A 230 -8.74 5.77 8.25
C VAL A 230 -7.70 6.78 7.74
N TYR A 231 -6.45 6.35 7.56
CA TYR A 231 -5.36 7.20 7.05
C TYR A 231 -5.03 6.89 5.59
N ASP A 232 -4.84 5.62 5.26
CA ASP A 232 -4.35 5.16 3.96
C ASP A 232 -5.00 3.86 3.48
N THR A 233 -6.09 3.46 4.11
CA THR A 233 -6.85 2.27 3.74
C THR A 233 -8.13 2.65 3.00
N ALA A 234 -8.47 1.86 1.98
CA ALA A 234 -9.73 1.93 1.26
C ALA A 234 -10.24 0.52 0.98
N ALA A 235 -11.55 0.37 0.81
CA ALA A 235 -12.11 -0.91 0.40
C ALA A 235 -11.63 -1.25 -1.02
N ASN A 236 -11.21 -2.49 -1.22
CA ASN A 236 -10.88 -3.00 -2.53
C ASN A 236 -12.15 -3.21 -3.36
N ASP A 237 -12.09 -2.89 -4.64
CA ASP A 237 -13.15 -3.26 -5.57
C ASP A 237 -13.23 -4.78 -5.70
N PHE A 238 -14.46 -5.32 -5.59
CA PHE A 238 -14.69 -6.73 -5.82
C PHE A 238 -14.58 -7.04 -7.32
N ASN A 239 -13.53 -7.75 -7.69
CA ASN A 239 -13.26 -8.16 -9.06
C ASN A 239 -12.52 -9.50 -9.08
N PHE A 240 -12.24 -10.03 -10.28
CA PHE A 240 -11.58 -11.33 -10.44
C PHE A 240 -10.17 -11.39 -9.81
N ALA A 241 -9.46 -10.28 -9.69
CA ALA A 241 -8.13 -10.24 -9.06
C ALA A 241 -8.21 -10.26 -7.52
N THR A 242 -9.31 -9.77 -6.93
CA THR A 242 -9.49 -9.66 -5.48
C THR A 242 -10.40 -10.71 -4.87
N VAL A 243 -11.12 -11.52 -5.70
CA VAL A 243 -12.09 -12.51 -5.21
C VAL A 243 -11.47 -13.63 -4.36
N TYR A 244 -10.18 -13.92 -4.56
CA TYR A 244 -9.43 -14.95 -3.81
C TYR A 244 -8.42 -14.33 -2.84
N THR A 245 -8.83 -13.30 -2.09
CA THR A 245 -8.00 -12.64 -1.09
C THR A 245 -8.66 -12.69 0.29
N GLU A 246 -7.85 -12.72 1.33
CA GLU A 246 -8.32 -12.76 2.73
C GLU A 246 -8.79 -11.39 3.23
N ASN A 247 -8.39 -10.31 2.58
CA ASN A 247 -8.66 -8.96 3.04
C ASN A 247 -9.30 -8.13 1.93
N ALA A 248 -10.40 -7.47 2.27
CA ALA A 248 -11.13 -6.55 1.38
C ALA A 248 -10.67 -5.08 1.52
N TYR A 249 -9.67 -4.77 2.36
CA TYR A 249 -9.18 -3.42 2.66
C TYR A 249 -7.67 -3.32 2.53
#